data_ec11b1521a5bb60f55a47c765a999fe8
#
_entry.id   ec11b1521a5bb60f55a47c765a999fe8
#
_cell.length_a   1.000
_cell.length_b   1.000
_cell.length_c   1.000
_cell.angle_alpha   90.00
_cell.angle_beta   90.00
_cell.angle_gamma   90.00
#
_symmetry.space_group_name_H-M   'P 1'
#
loop_
_entity.id
_entity.type
_entity.pdbx_description
1 polymer ?
#
loop_
_entity_poly.entity_id
_entity_poly.type
_entity_poly.pdbx_seq_one_letter_code
_entity_poly.pdbx_strand_id
1 'polypeptide(L)'
;MEPLLELRGVNKSFGVVHVLHDVDFAVYPGQVTALVGDNGAGKSTLVKIIAGIYGRDGGDYHFDGHPVEVHGPRDVAALGVEVVYQDLALCDNLDIVENMFLGREETTRFGLDEVSMETRARETLASLSVRTVKSVRQSVASLSGGQRQTVAIAKAVLWNSKVVLLDEPTAALGVAQTRQVLDLVRRLADRGLGVVLISHNMGDVLEVADRITALYLGRVAADVSAKDVTHGQIVELITAGRSGDLGIAENTATATV
;
A
#
# COMPACT_ATOMS: atom_id res chain seq x y z
N MET A 1 -0.25 -17.40 -11.09
CA MET A 1 -0.60 -16.03 -11.52
C MET A 1 0.70 -15.25 -11.48
N GLU A 2 0.97 -14.43 -12.48
CA GLU A 2 2.20 -13.64 -12.55
C GLU A 2 2.06 -12.37 -11.72
N PRO A 3 3.07 -11.95 -10.92
CA PRO A 3 2.97 -10.74 -10.11
C PRO A 3 3.02 -9.48 -10.97
N LEU A 4 2.26 -8.45 -10.58
CA LEU A 4 2.36 -7.10 -11.14
C LEU A 4 3.64 -6.39 -10.70
N LEU A 5 3.98 -6.53 -9.42
CA LEU A 5 5.18 -5.98 -8.82
C LEU A 5 5.88 -7.09 -8.05
N GLU A 6 7.19 -7.22 -8.24
CA GLU A 6 7.99 -8.20 -7.55
C GLU A 6 9.36 -7.63 -7.19
N LEU A 7 9.73 -7.79 -5.95
CA LEU A 7 11.07 -7.53 -5.44
C LEU A 7 11.75 -8.87 -5.19
N ARG A 8 12.99 -9.03 -5.64
CA ARG A 8 13.78 -10.26 -5.46
C ARG A 8 15.10 -9.95 -4.79
N GLY A 9 15.35 -10.59 -3.65
CA GLY A 9 16.61 -10.51 -2.94
C GLY A 9 16.98 -9.09 -2.51
N VAL A 10 15.99 -8.26 -2.14
CA VAL A 10 16.23 -6.84 -1.85
C VAL A 10 16.99 -6.67 -0.55
N ASN A 11 18.09 -5.94 -0.64
CA ASN A 11 18.95 -5.56 0.48
C ASN A 11 18.95 -4.04 0.67
N LYS A 12 18.98 -3.59 1.95
CA LYS A 12 19.07 -2.17 2.31
C LYS A 12 19.80 -1.94 3.61
N SER A 13 20.79 -1.06 3.57
CA SER A 13 21.54 -0.59 4.72
C SER A 13 21.47 0.93 4.87
N PHE A 14 21.53 1.40 6.09
CA PHE A 14 21.73 2.81 6.44
C PHE A 14 22.98 2.94 7.29
N GLY A 15 24.08 3.34 6.67
CA GLY A 15 25.41 3.31 7.29
C GLY A 15 25.79 1.88 7.68
N VAL A 16 26.02 1.65 8.96
CA VAL A 16 26.39 0.31 9.49
C VAL A 16 25.18 -0.58 9.83
N VAL A 17 23.98 -0.04 9.74
CA VAL A 17 22.75 -0.78 10.07
C VAL A 17 22.16 -1.41 8.82
N HIS A 18 22.20 -2.72 8.72
CA HIS A 18 21.52 -3.48 7.69
C HIS A 18 20.07 -3.69 8.10
N VAL A 19 19.12 -3.16 7.32
CA VAL A 19 17.69 -3.11 7.66
C VAL A 19 16.86 -4.13 6.90
N LEU A 20 17.19 -4.41 5.64
CA LEU A 20 16.56 -5.44 4.84
C LEU A 20 17.59 -6.43 4.33
N HIS A 21 17.31 -7.71 4.52
CA HIS A 21 18.22 -8.80 4.24
C HIS A 21 17.56 -9.80 3.27
N ASP A 22 17.91 -9.72 1.99
CA ASP A 22 17.48 -10.68 0.97
C ASP A 22 15.95 -10.85 0.94
N VAL A 23 15.24 -9.72 0.83
CA VAL A 23 13.78 -9.66 0.93
C VAL A 23 13.15 -9.90 -0.43
N ASP A 24 12.32 -10.94 -0.52
CA ASP A 24 11.40 -11.17 -1.62
C ASP A 24 10.00 -10.65 -1.25
N PHE A 25 9.36 -9.97 -2.19
CA PHE A 25 8.00 -9.46 -1.98
C PHE A 25 7.25 -9.40 -3.31
N ALA A 26 6.01 -9.87 -3.35
CA ALA A 26 5.22 -9.92 -4.58
C ALA A 26 3.81 -9.37 -4.39
N VAL A 27 3.31 -8.66 -5.40
CA VAL A 27 1.94 -8.13 -5.46
C VAL A 27 1.26 -8.65 -6.72
N TYR A 28 0.10 -9.24 -6.56
CA TYR A 28 -0.63 -9.89 -7.65
C TYR A 28 -1.86 -9.08 -8.07
N PRO A 29 -2.24 -9.13 -9.37
CA PRO A 29 -3.46 -8.47 -9.83
C PRO A 29 -4.70 -9.08 -9.18
N GLY A 30 -5.61 -8.22 -8.75
CA GLY A 30 -6.86 -8.66 -8.15
C GLY A 30 -6.74 -9.23 -6.74
N GLN A 31 -5.59 -9.05 -6.08
CA GLN A 31 -5.35 -9.56 -4.73
C GLN A 31 -4.94 -8.44 -3.76
N VAL A 32 -5.27 -8.67 -2.50
CA VAL A 32 -4.75 -7.90 -1.37
C VAL A 32 -3.60 -8.67 -0.73
N THR A 33 -2.39 -8.14 -0.83
CA THR A 33 -1.21 -8.64 -0.12
C THR A 33 -1.00 -7.80 1.14
N ALA A 34 -1.17 -8.38 2.31
CA ALA A 34 -0.88 -7.71 3.56
C ALA A 34 0.62 -7.83 3.90
N LEU A 35 1.25 -6.70 4.23
CA LEU A 35 2.61 -6.64 4.76
C LEU A 35 2.54 -6.41 6.26
N VAL A 36 2.88 -7.42 7.03
CA VAL A 36 2.82 -7.41 8.50
C VAL A 36 4.20 -7.58 9.12
N GLY A 37 4.35 -7.21 10.38
CA GLY A 37 5.61 -7.31 11.12
C GLY A 37 5.61 -6.35 12.31
N ASP A 38 6.49 -6.55 13.25
CA ASP A 38 6.63 -5.68 14.43
C ASP A 38 7.27 -4.32 14.07
N ASN A 39 7.28 -3.41 15.02
CA ASN A 39 7.99 -2.14 14.88
C ASN A 39 9.50 -2.41 14.71
N GLY A 40 10.09 -1.78 13.68
CA GLY A 40 11.49 -2.03 13.33
C GLY A 40 11.74 -3.25 12.45
N ALA A 41 10.71 -4.05 12.09
CA ALA A 41 10.88 -5.22 11.20
C ALA A 41 11.31 -4.87 9.76
N GLY A 42 11.31 -3.58 9.35
CA GLY A 42 11.71 -3.16 8.02
C GLY A 42 10.56 -2.78 7.07
N LYS A 43 9.29 -2.88 7.51
CA LYS A 43 8.11 -2.58 6.67
C LYS A 43 8.18 -1.21 5.98
N SER A 44 8.39 -0.15 6.75
CA SER A 44 8.45 1.22 6.20
C SER A 44 9.63 1.42 5.25
N THR A 45 10.73 0.70 5.44
CA THR A 45 11.87 0.71 4.52
C THR A 45 11.50 0.03 3.21
N LEU A 46 10.86 -1.14 3.28
CA LEU A 46 10.38 -1.87 2.10
C LEU A 46 9.37 -1.05 1.31
N VAL A 47 8.37 -0.44 1.99
CA VAL A 47 7.38 0.47 1.37
C VAL A 47 8.07 1.64 0.66
N LYS A 48 9.06 2.26 1.28
CA LYS A 48 9.81 3.38 0.68
C LYS A 48 10.67 2.95 -0.50
N ILE A 49 11.15 1.71 -0.54
CA ILE A 49 11.83 1.13 -1.72
C ILE A 49 10.82 0.92 -2.84
N ILE A 50 9.66 0.30 -2.55
CA ILE A 50 8.59 0.12 -3.53
C ILE A 50 8.13 1.47 -4.10
N ALA A 51 8.03 2.50 -3.25
CA ALA A 51 7.65 3.86 -3.64
C ALA A 51 8.77 4.65 -4.38
N GLY A 52 9.96 4.08 -4.53
CA GLY A 52 11.10 4.76 -5.16
C GLY A 52 11.71 5.89 -4.33
N ILE A 53 11.37 6.01 -3.04
CA ILE A 53 11.95 7.00 -2.13
C ILE A 53 13.36 6.60 -1.71
N TYR A 54 13.57 5.31 -1.46
CA TYR A 54 14.88 4.75 -1.16
C TYR A 54 15.34 3.85 -2.30
N GLY A 55 16.58 4.01 -2.73
CA GLY A 55 17.23 3.04 -3.60
C GLY A 55 17.56 1.77 -2.80
N ARG A 56 17.44 0.61 -3.45
CA ARG A 56 17.94 -0.66 -2.94
C ARG A 56 19.46 -0.72 -3.06
N ASP A 57 20.13 -1.47 -2.18
CA ASP A 57 21.59 -1.68 -2.24
C ASP A 57 21.93 -2.98 -2.99
N GLY A 58 20.95 -3.87 -3.16
CA GLY A 58 21.03 -5.11 -3.93
C GLY A 58 19.65 -5.67 -4.22
N GLY A 59 19.60 -6.69 -5.08
CA GLY A 59 18.35 -7.31 -5.53
C GLY A 59 17.69 -6.59 -6.71
N ASP A 60 16.57 -7.13 -7.18
CA ASP A 60 15.90 -6.69 -8.39
C ASP A 60 14.49 -6.17 -8.12
N TYR A 61 14.07 -5.22 -8.94
CA TYR A 61 12.70 -4.71 -8.99
C TYR A 61 12.10 -5.09 -10.34
N HIS A 62 11.02 -5.86 -10.33
CA HIS A 62 10.29 -6.25 -11.54
C HIS A 62 8.90 -5.64 -11.51
N PHE A 63 8.43 -5.23 -12.68
CA PHE A 63 7.07 -4.77 -12.88
C PHE A 63 6.50 -5.36 -14.17
N ASP A 64 5.30 -5.98 -14.07
CA ASP A 64 4.62 -6.65 -15.20
C ASP A 64 5.54 -7.70 -15.87
N GLY A 65 6.26 -8.48 -15.04
CA GLY A 65 7.19 -9.53 -15.46
C GLY A 65 8.58 -9.04 -15.96
N HIS A 66 8.80 -7.73 -16.07
CA HIS A 66 10.03 -7.16 -16.61
C HIS A 66 10.88 -6.50 -15.53
N PRO A 67 12.21 -6.66 -15.54
CA PRO A 67 13.10 -5.92 -14.66
C PRO A 67 13.04 -4.42 -15.00
N VAL A 68 12.95 -3.59 -13.97
CA VAL A 68 12.88 -2.13 -14.11
C VAL A 68 13.87 -1.45 -13.17
N GLU A 69 14.48 -0.36 -13.65
CA GLU A 69 15.28 0.50 -12.80
C GLU A 69 14.43 1.65 -12.29
N VAL A 70 14.43 1.81 -10.96
CA VAL A 70 13.70 2.85 -10.24
C VAL A 70 14.70 3.80 -9.62
N HIS A 71 14.71 5.05 -10.07
CA HIS A 71 15.58 6.11 -9.56
C HIS A 71 14.82 7.11 -8.67
N GLY A 72 13.50 7.08 -8.71
CA GLY A 72 12.68 7.96 -7.88
C GLY A 72 11.18 7.69 -7.95
N PRO A 73 10.39 8.41 -7.12
CA PRO A 73 8.94 8.24 -7.06
C PRO A 73 8.21 8.49 -8.39
N ARG A 74 8.78 9.31 -9.27
CA ARG A 74 8.19 9.57 -10.60
C ARG A 74 8.23 8.34 -11.50
N ASP A 75 9.30 7.54 -11.42
CA ASP A 75 9.43 6.32 -12.20
C ASP A 75 8.38 5.29 -11.74
N VAL A 76 8.21 5.19 -10.43
CA VAL A 76 7.22 4.30 -9.79
C VAL A 76 5.79 4.71 -10.16
N ALA A 77 5.47 6.00 -10.12
CA ALA A 77 4.18 6.52 -10.53
C ALA A 77 3.92 6.28 -12.03
N ALA A 78 4.94 6.36 -12.89
CA ALA A 78 4.83 6.05 -14.32
C ALA A 78 4.53 4.57 -14.60
N LEU A 79 4.95 3.66 -13.72
CA LEU A 79 4.57 2.24 -13.75
C LEU A 79 3.10 2.02 -13.33
N GLY A 80 2.47 2.99 -12.69
CA GLY A 80 1.12 2.88 -12.13
C GLY A 80 1.10 2.35 -10.70
N VAL A 81 2.14 2.62 -9.93
CA VAL A 81 2.20 2.32 -8.49
C VAL A 81 1.97 3.61 -7.72
N GLU A 82 0.94 3.65 -6.90
CA GLU A 82 0.59 4.81 -6.06
C GLU A 82 0.59 4.42 -4.57
N VAL A 83 0.94 5.37 -3.72
CA VAL A 83 1.05 5.15 -2.27
C VAL A 83 0.17 6.10 -1.51
N VAL A 84 -0.67 5.56 -0.64
CA VAL A 84 -1.45 6.31 0.35
C VAL A 84 -0.78 6.10 1.70
N TYR A 85 -0.10 7.13 2.17
CA TYR A 85 0.58 7.11 3.47
C TYR A 85 -0.41 7.31 4.62
N GLN A 86 0.00 6.96 5.82
CA GLN A 86 -0.76 7.19 7.05
C GLN A 86 -1.11 8.68 7.23
N ASP A 87 -0.18 9.59 6.94
CA ASP A 87 -0.48 11.00 6.71
C ASP A 87 -0.99 11.15 5.28
N LEU A 88 -2.30 11.35 5.13
CA LEU A 88 -3.01 11.30 3.84
C LEU A 88 -2.52 12.32 2.81
N ALA A 89 -1.65 13.24 3.21
CA ALA A 89 -1.15 14.34 2.36
C ALA A 89 -2.29 15.10 1.66
N LEU A 90 -3.36 15.38 2.39
CA LEU A 90 -4.48 16.21 1.94
C LEU A 90 -4.36 17.61 2.54
N CYS A 91 -4.57 18.61 1.71
CA CYS A 91 -4.60 20.02 2.11
C CYS A 91 -6.00 20.39 2.62
N ASP A 92 -6.13 20.70 3.90
CA ASP A 92 -7.41 21.00 4.55
C ASP A 92 -8.15 22.21 3.97
N ASN A 93 -7.41 23.19 3.48
CA ASN A 93 -7.92 24.45 2.90
C ASN A 93 -8.39 24.31 1.44
N LEU A 94 -8.15 23.18 0.80
CA LEU A 94 -8.56 22.90 -0.57
C LEU A 94 -9.82 22.02 -0.58
N ASP A 95 -10.55 22.06 -1.70
CA ASP A 95 -11.66 21.15 -1.94
C ASP A 95 -11.16 19.75 -2.38
N ILE A 96 -12.08 18.82 -2.57
CA ILE A 96 -11.75 17.45 -2.95
C ILE A 96 -11.14 17.40 -4.35
N VAL A 97 -11.67 18.17 -5.31
CA VAL A 97 -11.15 18.19 -6.69
C VAL A 97 -9.71 18.72 -6.71
N GLU A 98 -9.48 19.85 -6.06
CA GLU A 98 -8.15 20.45 -5.94
C GLU A 98 -7.16 19.49 -5.28
N ASN A 99 -7.56 18.79 -4.21
CA ASN A 99 -6.71 17.79 -3.58
C ASN A 99 -6.41 16.59 -4.49
N MET A 100 -7.39 16.09 -5.23
CA MET A 100 -7.20 14.92 -6.11
C MET A 100 -6.25 15.23 -7.27
N PHE A 101 -6.22 16.46 -7.74
CA PHE A 101 -5.39 16.89 -8.87
C PHE A 101 -4.14 17.64 -8.48
N LEU A 102 -3.90 17.90 -7.19
CA LEU A 102 -2.76 18.68 -6.70
C LEU A 102 -1.43 18.15 -7.23
N GLY A 103 -0.70 19.00 -7.98
CA GLY A 103 0.57 18.67 -8.63
C GLY A 103 0.43 17.91 -9.97
N ARG A 104 -0.81 17.64 -10.42
CA ARG A 104 -1.15 17.01 -11.70
C ARG A 104 -2.39 17.66 -12.32
N GLU A 105 -2.51 18.99 -12.16
CA GLU A 105 -3.67 19.76 -12.61
C GLU A 105 -3.83 19.68 -14.13
N GLU A 106 -5.06 19.52 -14.59
CA GLU A 106 -5.40 19.62 -16.01
C GLU A 106 -5.52 21.08 -16.41
N THR A 107 -4.94 21.42 -17.56
CA THR A 107 -4.91 22.79 -18.05
C THR A 107 -5.47 22.91 -19.45
N THR A 108 -6.19 24.00 -19.71
CA THR A 108 -6.55 24.50 -21.02
C THR A 108 -5.57 25.58 -21.47
N ARG A 109 -5.79 26.13 -22.68
CA ARG A 109 -5.01 27.29 -23.16
C ARG A 109 -5.13 28.52 -22.25
N PHE A 110 -6.18 28.61 -21.43
CA PHE A 110 -6.52 29.82 -20.66
C PHE A 110 -6.43 29.64 -19.14
N GLY A 111 -6.06 28.45 -18.66
CA GLY A 111 -5.97 28.18 -17.21
C GLY A 111 -6.31 26.73 -16.87
N LEU A 112 -6.70 26.50 -15.62
CA LEU A 112 -7.10 25.17 -15.16
C LEU A 112 -8.39 24.69 -15.85
N ASP A 113 -8.43 23.42 -16.22
CA ASP A 113 -9.65 22.76 -16.70
C ASP A 113 -10.46 22.20 -15.53
N GLU A 114 -11.07 23.09 -14.77
CA GLU A 114 -11.85 22.71 -13.59
C GLU A 114 -13.04 21.79 -13.91
N VAL A 115 -13.63 21.94 -15.08
CA VAL A 115 -14.79 21.12 -15.49
C VAL A 115 -14.37 19.68 -15.74
N SER A 116 -13.26 19.47 -16.44
CA SER A 116 -12.70 18.15 -16.67
C SER A 116 -12.28 17.50 -15.34
N MET A 117 -11.52 18.22 -14.51
CA MET A 117 -11.07 17.74 -13.21
C MET A 117 -12.25 17.36 -12.30
N GLU A 118 -13.30 18.19 -12.23
CA GLU A 118 -14.50 17.91 -11.44
C GLU A 118 -15.24 16.67 -11.92
N THR A 119 -15.40 16.52 -13.24
CA THR A 119 -16.04 15.36 -13.85
C THR A 119 -15.28 14.08 -13.52
N ARG A 120 -13.97 14.05 -13.72
CA ARG A 120 -13.12 12.89 -13.41
C ARG A 120 -13.10 12.56 -11.91
N ALA A 121 -13.07 13.56 -11.03
CA ALA A 121 -13.16 13.34 -9.59
C ALA A 121 -14.48 12.66 -9.21
N ARG A 122 -15.62 13.15 -9.76
CA ARG A 122 -16.94 12.52 -9.54
C ARG A 122 -17.01 11.09 -10.06
N GLU A 123 -16.54 10.86 -11.27
CA GLU A 123 -16.51 9.52 -11.88
C GLU A 123 -15.66 8.55 -11.06
N THR A 124 -14.48 8.98 -10.59
CA THR A 124 -13.60 8.17 -9.75
C THR A 124 -14.27 7.80 -8.44
N LEU A 125 -14.83 8.77 -7.71
CA LEU A 125 -15.54 8.52 -6.46
C LEU A 125 -16.77 7.63 -6.67
N ALA A 126 -17.55 7.87 -7.73
CA ALA A 126 -18.71 7.04 -8.07
C ALA A 126 -18.30 5.61 -8.41
N SER A 127 -17.23 5.44 -9.18
CA SER A 127 -16.70 4.12 -9.55
C SER A 127 -16.28 3.30 -8.32
N LEU A 128 -15.80 3.96 -7.27
CA LEU A 128 -15.43 3.34 -5.99
C LEU A 128 -16.65 3.16 -5.05
N SER A 129 -17.86 3.48 -5.53
CA SER A 129 -19.10 3.44 -4.74
C SER A 129 -19.05 4.31 -3.47
N VAL A 130 -18.31 5.42 -3.53
CA VAL A 130 -18.19 6.38 -2.44
C VAL A 130 -19.44 7.23 -2.38
N ARG A 131 -20.33 6.94 -1.41
CA ARG A 131 -21.61 7.66 -1.22
C ARG A 131 -21.57 8.67 -0.08
N THR A 132 -20.49 8.70 0.68
CA THR A 132 -20.35 9.51 1.89
C THR A 132 -19.97 10.97 1.62
N VAL A 133 -19.47 11.27 0.42
CA VAL A 133 -19.11 12.60 -0.05
C VAL A 133 -20.33 13.23 -0.75
N LYS A 134 -20.84 14.36 -0.23
CA LYS A 134 -22.03 15.03 -0.77
C LYS A 134 -21.71 15.90 -2.00
N SER A 135 -20.54 16.51 -2.02
CA SER A 135 -20.07 17.38 -3.10
C SER A 135 -18.57 17.27 -3.23
N VAL A 136 -18.06 17.17 -4.45
CA VAL A 136 -16.61 17.15 -4.71
C VAL A 136 -15.96 18.54 -4.51
N ARG A 137 -16.77 19.60 -4.44
CA ARG A 137 -16.34 20.97 -4.09
C ARG A 137 -16.40 21.24 -2.59
N GLN A 138 -16.61 20.21 -1.78
CA GLN A 138 -16.57 20.32 -0.33
C GLN A 138 -15.11 20.41 0.14
N SER A 139 -14.83 21.35 1.06
CA SER A 139 -13.50 21.46 1.69
C SER A 139 -13.14 20.19 2.45
N VAL A 140 -11.90 19.74 2.31
CA VAL A 140 -11.37 18.55 3.00
C VAL A 140 -11.39 18.75 4.53
N ALA A 141 -11.26 19.98 5.04
CA ALA A 141 -11.38 20.28 6.47
C ALA A 141 -12.72 19.83 7.07
N SER A 142 -13.79 19.80 6.28
CA SER A 142 -15.14 19.42 6.74
C SER A 142 -15.42 17.91 6.70
N LEU A 143 -14.47 17.11 6.20
CA LEU A 143 -14.61 15.67 6.08
C LEU A 143 -14.30 14.94 7.40
N SER A 144 -15.03 13.86 7.67
CA SER A 144 -14.64 12.91 8.72
C SER A 144 -13.37 12.16 8.34
N GLY A 145 -12.68 11.56 9.33
CA GLY A 145 -11.46 10.77 9.09
C GLY A 145 -11.65 9.69 8.00
N GLY A 146 -12.73 8.91 8.05
CA GLY A 146 -13.03 7.90 7.03
C GLY A 146 -13.32 8.48 5.65
N GLN A 147 -13.95 9.67 5.57
CA GLN A 147 -14.15 10.36 4.29
C GLN A 147 -12.81 10.87 3.72
N ARG A 148 -11.93 11.44 4.55
CA ARG A 148 -10.57 11.85 4.16
C ARG A 148 -9.79 10.65 3.63
N GLN A 149 -9.83 9.51 4.33
CA GLN A 149 -9.18 8.27 3.89
C GLN A 149 -9.70 7.83 2.52
N THR A 150 -11.01 7.85 2.34
CA THR A 150 -11.63 7.50 1.05
C THR A 150 -11.21 8.43 -0.09
N VAL A 151 -11.11 9.73 0.17
CA VAL A 151 -10.63 10.72 -0.82
C VAL A 151 -9.16 10.47 -1.17
N ALA A 152 -8.30 10.18 -0.19
CA ALA A 152 -6.90 9.86 -0.42
C ALA A 152 -6.71 8.60 -1.28
N ILE A 153 -7.51 7.56 -1.02
CA ILE A 153 -7.53 6.34 -1.85
C ILE A 153 -8.05 6.66 -3.27
N ALA A 154 -9.12 7.46 -3.39
CA ALA A 154 -9.64 7.86 -4.70
C ALA A 154 -8.61 8.67 -5.50
N LYS A 155 -7.87 9.57 -4.86
CA LYS A 155 -6.73 10.30 -5.46
C LYS A 155 -5.70 9.34 -6.05
N ALA A 156 -5.32 8.30 -5.31
CA ALA A 156 -4.37 7.29 -5.79
C ALA A 156 -4.88 6.54 -7.03
N VAL A 157 -6.18 6.20 -7.07
CA VAL A 157 -6.77 5.42 -8.17
C VAL A 157 -7.06 6.26 -9.42
N LEU A 158 -7.19 7.59 -9.29
CA LEU A 158 -7.51 8.51 -10.39
C LEU A 158 -6.53 8.38 -11.58
N TRP A 159 -5.30 7.96 -11.35
CA TRP A 159 -4.19 7.98 -12.32
C TRP A 159 -3.91 6.62 -12.97
N ASN A 160 -4.93 5.79 -13.19
CA ASN A 160 -4.81 4.46 -13.81
C ASN A 160 -3.83 3.54 -13.09
N SER A 161 -3.87 3.56 -11.78
CA SER A 161 -3.01 2.74 -10.94
C SER A 161 -3.23 1.26 -11.21
N LYS A 162 -2.12 0.50 -11.28
CA LYS A 162 -2.11 -0.96 -11.32
C LYS A 162 -1.89 -1.54 -9.92
N VAL A 163 -1.09 -0.84 -9.12
CA VAL A 163 -0.77 -1.22 -7.73
C VAL A 163 -1.02 -0.03 -6.81
N VAL A 164 -1.69 -0.27 -5.68
CA VAL A 164 -1.95 0.73 -4.64
C VAL A 164 -1.43 0.22 -3.30
N LEU A 165 -0.53 0.96 -2.69
CA LEU A 165 -0.05 0.71 -1.33
C LEU A 165 -0.85 1.57 -0.35
N LEU A 166 -1.34 0.96 0.70
CA LEU A 166 -2.12 1.59 1.76
C LEU A 166 -1.40 1.39 3.09
N ASP A 167 -0.79 2.46 3.61
CA ASP A 167 -0.04 2.43 4.86
C ASP A 167 -0.95 2.80 6.03
N GLU A 168 -1.30 1.82 6.87
CA GLU A 168 -2.18 1.95 8.04
C GLU A 168 -3.52 2.65 7.73
N PRO A 169 -4.28 2.22 6.71
CA PRO A 169 -5.44 2.97 6.22
C PRO A 169 -6.61 3.02 7.20
N THR A 170 -6.62 2.20 8.22
CA THR A 170 -7.68 2.12 9.24
C THR A 170 -7.26 2.73 10.58
N ALA A 171 -6.02 3.23 10.69
CA ALA A 171 -5.53 3.83 11.92
C ALA A 171 -6.40 5.03 12.35
N ALA A 172 -6.70 5.08 13.66
CA ALA A 172 -7.52 6.14 14.28
C ALA A 172 -8.95 6.29 13.73
N LEU A 173 -9.49 5.28 13.05
CA LEU A 173 -10.87 5.24 12.58
C LEU A 173 -11.79 4.48 13.56
N GLY A 174 -13.05 4.90 13.65
CA GLY A 174 -14.08 4.15 14.36
C GLY A 174 -14.54 2.92 13.57
N VAL A 175 -15.16 1.96 14.24
CA VAL A 175 -15.54 0.64 13.69
C VAL A 175 -16.30 0.74 12.34
N ALA A 176 -17.28 1.64 12.25
CA ALA A 176 -18.06 1.81 11.02
C ALA A 176 -17.21 2.37 9.85
N GLN A 177 -16.27 3.27 10.16
CA GLN A 177 -15.37 3.86 9.17
C GLN A 177 -14.32 2.85 8.71
N THR A 178 -13.75 2.06 9.63
CA THR A 178 -12.83 0.96 9.33
C THR A 178 -13.47 0.01 8.32
N ARG A 179 -14.70 -0.46 8.58
CA ARG A 179 -15.39 -1.36 7.65
C ARG A 179 -15.56 -0.74 6.26
N GLN A 180 -15.92 0.55 6.17
CA GLN A 180 -16.05 1.24 4.88
C GLN A 180 -14.71 1.27 4.10
N VAL A 181 -13.60 1.49 4.81
CA VAL A 181 -12.26 1.48 4.19
C VAL A 181 -11.87 0.07 3.77
N LEU A 182 -12.11 -0.96 4.58
CA LEU A 182 -11.83 -2.36 4.23
C LEU A 182 -12.67 -2.82 3.04
N ASP A 183 -13.95 -2.46 2.99
CA ASP A 183 -14.80 -2.69 1.82
C ASP A 183 -14.25 -2.01 0.56
N LEU A 184 -13.66 -0.82 0.70
CA LEU A 184 -13.02 -0.12 -0.41
C LEU A 184 -11.75 -0.85 -0.87
N VAL A 185 -10.93 -1.32 0.06
CA VAL A 185 -9.73 -2.14 -0.22
C VAL A 185 -10.10 -3.37 -1.05
N ARG A 186 -11.15 -4.11 -0.66
CA ARG A 186 -11.62 -5.27 -1.43
C ARG A 186 -12.09 -4.87 -2.83
N ARG A 187 -12.89 -3.81 -2.94
CA ARG A 187 -13.35 -3.32 -4.25
C ARG A 187 -12.20 -2.94 -5.20
N LEU A 188 -11.09 -2.42 -4.67
CA LEU A 188 -9.91 -2.14 -5.50
C LEU A 188 -9.34 -3.44 -6.08
N ALA A 189 -9.17 -4.46 -5.26
CA ALA A 189 -8.69 -5.77 -5.70
C ALA A 189 -9.68 -6.41 -6.69
N ASP A 190 -10.98 -6.40 -6.39
CA ASP A 190 -12.03 -6.95 -7.28
C ASP A 190 -12.05 -6.28 -8.68
N ARG A 191 -11.51 -5.07 -8.79
CA ARG A 191 -11.33 -4.36 -10.07
C ARG A 191 -10.02 -4.69 -10.78
N GLY A 192 -9.24 -5.62 -10.24
CA GLY A 192 -8.00 -6.10 -10.83
C GLY A 192 -6.74 -5.38 -10.38
N LEU A 193 -6.82 -4.41 -9.45
CA LEU A 193 -5.63 -3.77 -8.89
C LEU A 193 -4.89 -4.73 -7.96
N GLY A 194 -3.57 -4.66 -7.95
CA GLY A 194 -2.78 -5.22 -6.86
C GLY A 194 -2.82 -4.26 -5.65
N VAL A 195 -3.27 -4.73 -4.50
CA VAL A 195 -3.35 -3.90 -3.30
C VAL A 195 -2.36 -4.39 -2.25
N VAL A 196 -1.51 -3.50 -1.76
CA VAL A 196 -0.66 -3.76 -0.59
C VAL A 196 -1.28 -3.08 0.62
N LEU A 197 -1.61 -3.87 1.63
CA LEU A 197 -2.15 -3.38 2.89
C LEU A 197 -1.09 -3.51 3.99
N ILE A 198 -0.62 -2.40 4.51
CA ILE A 198 0.23 -2.38 5.70
C ILE A 198 -0.69 -2.11 6.89
N SER A 199 -0.73 -3.02 7.85
CA SER A 199 -1.50 -2.85 9.07
C SER A 199 -0.90 -3.64 10.23
N HIS A 200 -1.04 -3.09 11.43
CA HIS A 200 -0.75 -3.78 12.69
C HIS A 200 -2.02 -4.42 13.29
N ASN A 201 -3.21 -4.15 12.74
CA ASN A 201 -4.46 -4.77 13.15
C ASN A 201 -4.69 -6.08 12.39
N MET A 202 -4.40 -7.19 13.04
CA MET A 202 -4.53 -8.52 12.40
C MET A 202 -5.99 -8.89 12.08
N GLY A 203 -6.97 -8.29 12.77
CA GLY A 203 -8.38 -8.46 12.45
C GLY A 203 -8.70 -7.89 11.06
N ASP A 204 -8.27 -6.66 10.79
CA ASP A 204 -8.43 -6.00 9.49
C ASP A 204 -7.70 -6.78 8.39
N VAL A 205 -6.48 -7.25 8.69
CA VAL A 205 -5.67 -8.05 7.75
C VAL A 205 -6.39 -9.33 7.35
N LEU A 206 -6.86 -10.12 8.33
CA LEU A 206 -7.55 -11.39 8.06
C LEU A 206 -8.92 -11.20 7.39
N GLU A 207 -9.54 -10.02 7.55
CA GLU A 207 -10.82 -9.71 6.89
C GLU A 207 -10.66 -9.51 5.37
N VAL A 208 -9.56 -8.90 4.93
CA VAL A 208 -9.45 -8.47 3.53
C VAL A 208 -8.27 -9.06 2.75
N ALA A 209 -7.25 -9.62 3.39
CA ALA A 209 -6.07 -10.09 2.69
C ALA A 209 -6.31 -11.44 1.99
N ASP A 210 -5.73 -11.60 0.81
CA ASP A 210 -5.59 -12.89 0.11
C ASP A 210 -4.26 -13.55 0.46
N ARG A 211 -3.21 -12.74 0.64
CA ARG A 211 -1.84 -13.17 1.02
C ARG A 211 -1.33 -12.32 2.17
N ILE A 212 -0.45 -12.91 2.96
CA ILE A 212 0.21 -12.25 4.08
C ILE A 212 1.70 -12.51 3.97
N THR A 213 2.47 -11.43 3.82
CA THR A 213 3.94 -11.45 3.91
C THR A 213 4.32 -10.92 5.29
N ALA A 214 4.90 -11.77 6.12
CA ALA A 214 5.36 -11.42 7.47
C ALA A 214 6.85 -11.07 7.44
N LEU A 215 7.20 -9.86 7.90
CA LEU A 215 8.57 -9.42 8.11
C LEU A 215 8.96 -9.57 9.58
N TYR A 216 10.16 -10.14 9.79
CA TYR A 216 10.81 -10.25 11.08
C TYR A 216 12.28 -9.87 10.96
N LEU A 217 12.73 -8.88 11.72
CA LEU A 217 14.13 -8.40 11.75
C LEU A 217 14.76 -8.22 10.35
N GLY A 218 14.03 -7.60 9.44
CA GLY A 218 14.49 -7.28 8.09
C GLY A 218 14.46 -8.45 7.09
N ARG A 219 13.86 -9.59 7.45
CA ARG A 219 13.71 -10.77 6.59
C ARG A 219 12.26 -11.15 6.42
N VAL A 220 11.94 -11.82 5.32
CA VAL A 220 10.63 -12.45 5.16
C VAL A 220 10.62 -13.73 6.02
N ALA A 221 9.81 -13.71 7.08
CA ALA A 221 9.58 -14.88 7.92
C ALA A 221 8.67 -15.89 7.23
N ALA A 222 7.63 -15.38 6.54
CA ALA A 222 6.71 -16.19 5.75
C ALA A 222 5.99 -15.34 4.70
N ASP A 223 5.63 -15.98 3.59
CA ASP A 223 4.68 -15.48 2.60
C ASP A 223 3.62 -16.57 2.37
N VAL A 224 2.42 -16.35 2.88
CA VAL A 224 1.38 -17.38 3.02
C VAL A 224 0.02 -16.87 2.53
N SER A 225 -0.85 -17.81 2.16
CA SER A 225 -2.26 -17.51 1.91
C SER A 225 -2.94 -17.13 3.23
N ALA A 226 -3.73 -16.06 3.23
CA ALA A 226 -4.46 -15.62 4.43
C ALA A 226 -5.48 -16.68 4.93
N LYS A 227 -5.91 -17.60 4.05
CA LYS A 227 -6.84 -18.68 4.39
C LYS A 227 -6.19 -19.81 5.16
N ASP A 228 -4.86 -19.92 5.07
CA ASP A 228 -4.10 -21.04 5.62
C ASP A 228 -3.45 -20.70 6.98
N VAL A 229 -3.72 -19.49 7.50
CA VAL A 229 -3.12 -19.01 8.75
C VAL A 229 -4.17 -18.47 9.72
N THR A 230 -3.90 -18.66 11.00
CA THR A 230 -4.69 -18.10 12.10
C THR A 230 -4.05 -16.82 12.64
N HIS A 231 -4.83 -16.01 13.35
CA HIS A 231 -4.33 -14.83 14.05
C HIS A 231 -3.11 -15.15 14.95
N GLY A 232 -3.16 -16.24 15.72
CA GLY A 232 -2.05 -16.64 16.60
C GLY A 232 -0.77 -16.94 15.84
N GLN A 233 -0.87 -17.67 14.72
CA GLN A 233 0.28 -17.99 13.87
C GLN A 233 0.91 -16.75 13.25
N ILE A 234 0.10 -15.75 12.83
CA ILE A 234 0.63 -14.48 12.33
C ILE A 234 1.40 -13.75 13.45
N VAL A 235 0.86 -13.72 14.67
CA VAL A 235 1.54 -13.11 15.82
C VAL A 235 2.88 -13.79 16.09
N GLU A 236 2.96 -15.12 16.04
CA GLU A 236 4.21 -15.86 16.17
C GLU A 236 5.22 -15.48 15.09
N LEU A 237 4.78 -15.40 13.81
CA LEU A 237 5.64 -15.00 12.70
C LEU A 237 6.24 -13.61 12.88
N ILE A 238 5.44 -12.63 13.31
CA ILE A 238 5.92 -11.25 13.48
C ILE A 238 6.76 -11.04 14.73
N THR A 239 6.59 -11.88 15.78
CA THR A 239 7.30 -11.72 17.06
C THR A 239 8.50 -12.65 17.21
N ALA A 240 8.46 -13.83 16.61
CA ALA A 240 9.50 -14.85 16.73
C ALA A 240 10.13 -15.27 15.40
N GLY A 241 9.62 -14.78 14.26
CA GLY A 241 10.13 -15.14 12.94
C GLY A 241 9.82 -16.58 12.50
N ARG A 242 8.99 -17.29 13.28
CA ARG A 242 8.66 -18.70 13.05
C ARG A 242 7.24 -19.01 13.55
N SER A 243 6.64 -20.05 13.00
CA SER A 243 5.48 -20.71 13.59
C SER A 243 5.64 -22.21 13.44
N GLY A 244 5.75 -22.92 14.55
CA GLY A 244 5.95 -24.38 14.59
C GLY A 244 4.83 -25.14 13.89
N ASP A 245 3.59 -24.68 14.05
CA ASP A 245 2.40 -25.31 13.46
C ASP A 245 2.32 -25.17 11.94
N LEU A 246 2.99 -24.16 11.37
CA LEU A 246 3.09 -23.97 9.91
C LEU A 246 4.30 -24.69 9.30
N GLY A 247 5.11 -25.38 10.11
CA GLY A 247 6.36 -26.01 9.65
C GLY A 247 7.43 -25.00 9.24
N ILE A 248 7.25 -23.71 9.56
CA ILE A 248 8.20 -22.65 9.26
C ILE A 248 9.20 -22.58 10.41
N ALA A 249 10.39 -23.16 10.20
CA ALA A 249 11.51 -23.10 11.13
C ALA A 249 12.26 -21.75 11.01
N GLU A 250 13.03 -21.42 12.04
CA GLU A 250 13.97 -20.28 11.98
C GLU A 250 14.81 -20.36 10.71
N ASN A 251 14.85 -19.28 9.95
CA ASN A 251 15.81 -19.11 8.88
C ASN A 251 17.18 -18.84 9.54
N THR A 252 17.84 -19.92 9.98
CA THR A 252 19.18 -19.90 10.54
C THR A 252 20.21 -19.64 9.45
N ALA A 253 20.19 -18.45 8.85
CA ALA A 253 21.39 -17.92 8.23
C ALA A 253 22.25 -17.36 9.37
N THR A 254 23.07 -18.23 9.88
CA THR A 254 24.28 -18.05 10.70
C THR A 254 24.69 -16.59 10.86
N ALA A 255 24.45 -16.04 12.06
CA ALA A 255 25.29 -14.97 12.59
C ALA A 255 26.68 -15.58 12.79
N THR A 256 27.54 -15.46 11.79
CA THR A 256 28.98 -15.63 11.98
C THR A 256 29.52 -14.24 12.33
N VAL A 257 30.05 -14.16 13.54
CA VAL A 257 30.74 -13.04 14.19
C VAL A 257 31.82 -12.44 13.32
#